data_ed6de870a1022265274b7ed776e068a8
#
_entry.id   ed6de870a1022265274b7ed776e068a8
#
_cell.length_a   1.000
_cell.length_b   1.000
_cell.length_c   1.000
_cell.angle_alpha   90.00
_cell.angle_beta   90.00
_cell.angle_gamma   90.00
#
_symmetry.space_group_name_H-M   'P 1'
#
loop_
_entity.id
_entity.type
_entity.pdbx_description
1 polymer ?
#
loop_
_entity_poly.entity_id
_entity_poly.type
_entity_poly.pdbx_seq_one_letter_code
_entity_poly.pdbx_strand_id
1 'polypeptide(L)'
;LIQKYSGVPVVNIDVVDIDDVSIDILKELVSKINVPDNVHINYINADFLLYEFGKQYDIVVGNPPYKKLTKEKELLSKYKSNIYNKDTNNIFSFFIEKAIRIGNVISLIVPKSLINAPEFNLTRSLMKEKRVSHIIVFGEKGFKGVKIETICFILDTHKKPSNTIVESYITNTVS
;
A
#
# COMPACT_ATOMS: atom_id res chain seq x y z
N LEU A 1 5.74 6.98 12.86
CA LEU A 1 4.32 7.36 12.74
C LEU A 1 3.77 7.80 14.09
N ILE A 2 3.83 6.95 15.12
CA ILE A 2 3.28 7.21 16.46
C ILE A 2 3.77 8.54 17.04
N GLN A 3 5.08 8.82 17.02
CA GLN A 3 5.65 10.08 17.53
C GLN A 3 5.20 11.31 16.75
N LYS A 4 4.98 11.19 15.44
CA LYS A 4 4.61 12.31 14.58
C LYS A 4 3.17 12.81 14.85
N TYR A 5 2.30 11.95 15.34
CA TYR A 5 0.88 12.25 15.59
C TYR A 5 0.53 12.50 17.05
N SER A 6 1.54 12.69 17.92
CA SER A 6 1.30 12.99 19.35
C SER A 6 0.47 14.26 19.59
N GLY A 7 0.43 15.20 18.66
CA GLY A 7 -0.40 16.43 18.75
C GLY A 7 -1.81 16.30 18.14
N VAL A 8 -2.19 15.14 17.60
CA VAL A 8 -3.54 14.88 17.06
C VAL A 8 -4.44 14.39 18.19
N PRO A 9 -5.71 14.86 18.31
CA PRO A 9 -6.58 14.49 19.42
C PRO A 9 -6.77 12.99 19.61
N VAL A 10 -6.94 12.24 18.52
CA VAL A 10 -7.06 10.78 18.53
C VAL A 10 -6.45 10.20 17.26
N VAL A 11 -5.67 9.14 17.37
CA VAL A 11 -5.12 8.39 16.23
C VAL A 11 -5.53 6.92 16.37
N ASN A 12 -6.29 6.43 15.41
CA ASN A 12 -6.65 5.02 15.32
C ASN A 12 -5.84 4.35 14.21
N ILE A 13 -5.14 3.27 14.52
CA ILE A 13 -4.31 2.53 13.60
C ILE A 13 -4.83 1.09 13.52
N ASP A 14 -5.33 0.71 12.35
CA ASP A 14 -5.61 -0.69 12.06
C ASP A 14 -4.40 -1.30 11.35
N VAL A 15 -3.81 -2.31 11.96
CA VAL A 15 -2.71 -3.09 11.39
C VAL A 15 -3.27 -4.41 10.90
N VAL A 16 -3.08 -4.67 9.61
CA VAL A 16 -3.64 -5.85 8.96
C VAL A 16 -2.53 -6.70 8.36
N ASP A 17 -2.46 -7.95 8.75
CA ASP A 17 -1.60 -8.95 8.13
C ASP A 17 -2.31 -10.31 8.12
N ILE A 18 -2.06 -11.12 7.10
CA ILE A 18 -2.59 -12.50 7.01
C ILE A 18 -1.79 -13.46 7.91
N ASP A 19 -0.53 -13.14 8.20
CA ASP A 19 0.36 -13.92 9.04
C ASP A 19 0.17 -13.55 10.52
N ASP A 20 -0.34 -14.49 11.29
CA ASP A 20 -0.58 -14.35 12.73
C ASP A 20 0.74 -14.15 13.51
N VAL A 21 1.82 -14.81 13.10
CA VAL A 21 3.14 -14.67 13.72
C VAL A 21 3.66 -13.24 13.57
N SER A 22 3.49 -12.64 12.39
CA SER A 22 3.86 -11.24 12.15
C SER A 22 3.05 -10.28 13.03
N ILE A 23 1.76 -10.53 13.22
CA ILE A 23 0.90 -9.77 14.13
C ILE A 23 1.39 -9.89 15.58
N ASP A 24 1.73 -11.09 16.04
CA ASP A 24 2.17 -11.30 17.42
C ASP A 24 3.55 -10.70 17.71
N ILE A 25 4.48 -10.80 16.75
CA ILE A 25 5.78 -10.10 16.82
C ILE A 25 5.56 -8.59 16.93
N LEU A 26 4.66 -8.02 16.14
CA LEU A 26 4.39 -6.60 16.19
C LEU A 26 3.77 -6.16 17.52
N LYS A 27 2.83 -6.94 18.08
CA LYS A 27 2.27 -6.68 19.43
C LYS A 27 3.39 -6.66 20.50
N GLU A 28 4.29 -7.64 20.44
CA GLU A 28 5.44 -7.70 21.35
C GLU A 28 6.37 -6.48 21.19
N LEU A 29 6.68 -6.07 19.97
CA LEU A 29 7.50 -4.88 19.71
C LEU A 29 6.82 -3.60 20.20
N VAL A 30 5.53 -3.45 19.96
CA VAL A 30 4.76 -2.28 20.40
C VAL A 30 4.66 -2.22 21.93
N SER A 31 4.56 -3.37 22.62
CA SER A 31 4.53 -3.41 24.09
C SER A 31 5.82 -2.90 24.75
N LYS A 32 6.93 -2.85 24.01
CA LYS A 32 8.25 -2.38 24.48
C LYS A 32 8.47 -0.88 24.25
N ILE A 33 7.54 -0.19 23.61
CA ILE A 33 7.63 1.25 23.37
C ILE A 33 6.53 2.00 24.12
N ASN A 34 6.80 3.25 24.45
CA ASN A 34 5.78 4.12 25.02
C ASN A 34 4.84 4.61 23.91
N VAL A 35 3.62 4.08 23.88
CA VAL A 35 2.56 4.52 22.96
C VAL A 35 1.78 5.65 23.63
N PRO A 36 1.63 6.84 23.01
CA PRO A 36 0.85 7.94 23.56
C PRO A 36 -0.62 7.53 23.78
N ASP A 37 -1.25 8.05 24.84
CA ASP A 37 -2.62 7.69 25.26
C ASP A 37 -3.68 7.98 24.16
N ASN A 38 -3.41 8.93 23.27
CA ASN A 38 -4.29 9.27 22.14
C ASN A 38 -4.12 8.34 20.93
N VAL A 39 -3.24 7.33 20.98
CA VAL A 39 -2.99 6.39 19.89
C VAL A 39 -3.56 5.01 20.24
N HIS A 40 -4.53 4.59 19.45
CA HIS A 40 -5.17 3.27 19.59
C HIS A 40 -4.75 2.37 18.43
N ILE A 41 -4.22 1.20 18.74
CA ILE A 41 -3.76 0.22 17.75
C ILE A 41 -4.66 -1.01 17.81
N ASN A 42 -5.29 -1.31 16.69
CA ASN A 42 -6.10 -2.49 16.49
C ASN A 42 -5.34 -3.47 15.56
N TYR A 43 -5.20 -4.71 15.99
CA TYR A 43 -4.51 -5.75 15.23
C TYR A 43 -5.52 -6.69 14.58
N ILE A 44 -5.48 -6.79 13.27
CA ILE A 44 -6.42 -7.56 12.45
C ILE A 44 -5.64 -8.65 11.73
N ASN A 45 -5.79 -9.89 12.19
CA ASN A 45 -5.25 -11.04 11.47
C ASN A 45 -6.24 -11.45 10.38
N ALA A 46 -6.03 -10.97 9.16
CA ALA A 46 -6.92 -11.22 8.04
C ALA A 46 -6.23 -10.99 6.69
N ASP A 47 -6.77 -11.61 5.65
CA ASP A 47 -6.42 -11.29 4.27
C ASP A 47 -6.96 -9.90 3.90
N PHE A 48 -6.06 -8.94 3.70
CA PHE A 48 -6.41 -7.55 3.36
C PHE A 48 -7.36 -7.47 2.16
N LEU A 49 -7.19 -8.33 1.15
CA LEU A 49 -8.00 -8.27 -0.07
C LEU A 49 -9.43 -8.77 0.15
N LEU A 50 -9.65 -9.69 1.09
CA LEU A 50 -10.96 -10.28 1.39
C LEU A 50 -11.66 -9.63 2.58
N TYR A 51 -10.91 -8.98 3.48
CA TYR A 51 -11.46 -8.39 4.69
C TYR A 51 -12.32 -7.16 4.38
N GLU A 52 -13.53 -7.08 4.96
CA GLU A 52 -14.43 -5.93 4.82
C GLU A 52 -14.19 -4.92 5.95
N PHE A 53 -13.62 -3.77 5.59
CA PHE A 53 -13.21 -2.76 6.57
C PHE A 53 -14.38 -1.94 7.16
N GLY A 54 -15.51 -1.83 6.47
CA GLY A 54 -16.71 -1.12 6.94
C GLY A 54 -16.53 0.38 7.20
N LYS A 55 -15.36 0.96 6.90
CA LYS A 55 -15.03 2.38 7.11
C LYS A 55 -14.03 2.90 6.07
N GLN A 56 -13.95 4.23 5.97
CA GLN A 56 -12.90 4.93 5.23
C GLN A 56 -11.72 5.26 6.16
N TYR A 57 -10.53 5.30 5.59
CA TYR A 57 -9.30 5.66 6.29
C TYR A 57 -8.76 6.97 5.74
N ASP A 58 -8.25 7.85 6.62
CA ASP A 58 -7.55 9.05 6.19
C ASP A 58 -6.27 8.72 5.43
N ILE A 59 -5.55 7.68 5.89
CA ILE A 59 -4.29 7.27 5.30
C ILE A 59 -4.23 5.74 5.24
N VAL A 60 -3.85 5.20 4.08
CA VAL A 60 -3.50 3.78 3.90
C VAL A 60 -2.04 3.69 3.48
N VAL A 61 -1.23 3.00 4.27
CA VAL A 61 0.19 2.78 3.98
C VAL A 61 0.49 1.29 3.96
N GLY A 62 1.44 0.86 3.12
CA GLY A 62 1.81 -0.54 3.10
C GLY A 62 2.88 -0.90 2.08
N ASN A 63 3.29 -2.15 2.19
CA ASN A 63 4.17 -2.83 1.24
C ASN A 63 3.52 -4.16 0.88
N PRO A 64 2.66 -4.18 -0.16
CA PRO A 64 1.93 -5.39 -0.56
C PRO A 64 2.88 -6.47 -1.10
N PRO A 65 2.48 -7.74 -1.05
CA PRO A 65 3.31 -8.83 -1.55
C PRO A 65 3.47 -8.76 -3.09
N TYR A 66 4.72 -8.92 -3.58
CA TYR A 66 5.06 -8.88 -5.01
C TYR A 66 4.92 -10.27 -5.66
N LYS A 67 3.82 -10.93 -5.37
CA LYS A 67 3.55 -12.30 -5.84
C LYS A 67 2.60 -12.27 -7.03
N LYS A 68 2.89 -13.10 -8.04
CA LYS A 68 1.97 -13.41 -9.13
C LYS A 68 1.28 -14.74 -8.87
N LEU A 69 -0.04 -14.73 -8.81
CA LEU A 69 -0.83 -15.95 -8.63
C LEU A 69 -0.95 -16.69 -9.97
N THR A 70 -0.34 -17.87 -10.05
CA THR A 70 -0.36 -18.69 -11.28
C THR A 70 -1.01 -20.04 -11.08
N LYS A 71 -0.91 -20.58 -9.88
CA LYS A 71 -1.44 -21.92 -9.53
C LYS A 71 -2.71 -21.85 -8.67
N GLU A 72 -2.86 -20.81 -7.88
CA GLU A 72 -3.93 -20.61 -6.91
C GLU A 72 -5.21 -20.04 -7.60
N LYS A 73 -5.82 -20.82 -8.51
CA LYS A 73 -6.93 -20.35 -9.37
C LYS A 73 -8.16 -19.91 -8.57
N GLU A 74 -8.53 -20.63 -7.53
CA GLU A 74 -9.69 -20.29 -6.69
C GLU A 74 -9.49 -18.98 -5.93
N LEU A 75 -8.29 -18.80 -5.32
CA LEU A 75 -7.94 -17.57 -4.62
C LEU A 75 -7.90 -16.39 -5.58
N LEU A 76 -7.29 -16.57 -6.76
CA LEU A 76 -7.27 -15.57 -7.81
C LEU A 76 -8.68 -15.17 -8.26
N SER A 77 -9.58 -16.13 -8.40
CA SER A 77 -10.99 -15.88 -8.75
C SER A 77 -11.67 -15.03 -7.68
N LYS A 78 -11.47 -15.36 -6.39
CA LYS A 78 -12.01 -14.59 -5.26
C LYS A 78 -11.50 -13.15 -5.27
N TYR A 79 -10.20 -12.95 -5.45
CA TYR A 79 -9.64 -11.59 -5.53
C TYR A 79 -10.20 -10.82 -6.74
N LYS A 80 -10.25 -11.46 -7.90
CA LYS A 80 -10.72 -10.82 -9.13
C LYS A 80 -12.22 -10.51 -9.14
N SER A 81 -13.03 -11.11 -8.28
CA SER A 81 -14.47 -10.82 -8.24
C SER A 81 -14.76 -9.33 -8.03
N ASN A 82 -13.96 -8.65 -7.20
CA ASN A 82 -14.15 -7.27 -6.79
C ASN A 82 -13.06 -6.30 -7.31
N ILE A 83 -12.28 -6.69 -8.34
CA ILE A 83 -11.17 -5.91 -8.88
C ILE A 83 -11.50 -5.45 -10.30
N TYR A 84 -11.09 -4.23 -10.65
CA TYR A 84 -11.28 -3.66 -11.98
C TYR A 84 -10.26 -4.22 -12.98
N ASN A 85 -8.97 -4.26 -12.62
CA ASN A 85 -7.93 -4.79 -13.50
C ASN A 85 -7.93 -6.32 -13.53
N LYS A 86 -8.56 -6.90 -14.54
CA LYS A 86 -8.57 -8.35 -14.79
C LYS A 86 -7.34 -8.86 -15.55
N ASP A 87 -6.51 -7.98 -16.10
CA ASP A 87 -5.40 -8.33 -17.03
C ASP A 87 -4.16 -8.83 -16.28
N THR A 88 -4.06 -8.55 -14.99
CA THR A 88 -2.95 -9.01 -14.17
C THR A 88 -3.36 -10.09 -13.16
N ASN A 89 -2.38 -10.90 -12.76
CA ASN A 89 -2.46 -11.82 -11.63
C ASN A 89 -1.51 -11.39 -10.49
N ASN A 90 -0.91 -10.22 -10.57
CA ASN A 90 -0.03 -9.69 -9.54
C ASN A 90 -0.82 -9.10 -8.38
N ILE A 91 -0.59 -9.62 -7.18
CA ILE A 91 -1.34 -9.28 -5.97
C ILE A 91 -1.23 -7.79 -5.64
N PHE A 92 -0.06 -7.17 -5.76
CA PHE A 92 0.11 -5.76 -5.39
C PHE A 92 -0.83 -4.82 -6.17
N SER A 93 -1.20 -5.17 -7.41
CA SER A 93 -2.18 -4.41 -8.20
C SER A 93 -3.56 -4.42 -7.53
N PHE A 94 -3.96 -5.55 -6.97
CA PHE A 94 -5.23 -5.69 -6.25
C PHE A 94 -5.23 -4.89 -4.95
N PHE A 95 -4.07 -4.85 -4.25
CA PHE A 95 -3.90 -4.01 -3.05
C PHE A 95 -4.05 -2.52 -3.38
N ILE A 96 -3.47 -2.05 -4.50
CA ILE A 96 -3.64 -0.66 -4.95
C ILE A 96 -5.12 -0.33 -5.13
N GLU A 97 -5.86 -1.17 -5.85
CA GLU A 97 -7.27 -0.93 -6.10
C GLU A 97 -8.11 -0.93 -4.84
N LYS A 98 -7.85 -1.87 -3.92
CA LYS A 98 -8.56 -1.90 -2.65
C LYS A 98 -8.21 -0.69 -1.78
N ALA A 99 -6.94 -0.30 -1.72
CA ALA A 99 -6.51 0.89 -1.00
C ALA A 99 -7.19 2.16 -1.53
N ILE A 100 -7.33 2.30 -2.86
CA ILE A 100 -8.06 3.43 -3.49
C ILE A 100 -9.52 3.47 -3.05
N ARG A 101 -10.14 2.34 -2.81
CA ARG A 101 -11.55 2.28 -2.38
C ARG A 101 -11.77 2.64 -0.92
N ILE A 102 -10.79 2.36 -0.05
CA ILE A 102 -10.95 2.50 1.41
C ILE A 102 -10.17 3.68 1.99
N GLY A 103 -9.28 4.33 1.23
CA GLY A 103 -8.39 5.36 1.75
C GLY A 103 -8.53 6.71 1.05
N ASN A 104 -8.31 7.79 1.81
CA ASN A 104 -8.26 9.15 1.27
C ASN A 104 -6.87 9.46 0.70
N VAL A 105 -5.82 9.13 1.46
CA VAL A 105 -4.43 9.23 1.00
C VAL A 105 -3.78 7.84 1.06
N ILE A 106 -3.14 7.44 -0.03
CA ILE A 106 -2.54 6.12 -0.17
C ILE A 106 -1.05 6.28 -0.42
N SER A 107 -0.24 5.54 0.34
CA SER A 107 1.21 5.44 0.13
C SER A 107 1.63 3.98 0.15
N LEU A 108 1.96 3.43 -1.01
CA LEU A 108 2.37 2.03 -1.14
C LEU A 108 3.74 1.92 -1.80
N ILE A 109 4.55 0.98 -1.29
CA ILE A 109 5.79 0.56 -1.94
C ILE A 109 5.46 -0.62 -2.85
N VAL A 110 5.77 -0.48 -4.15
CA VAL A 110 5.40 -1.47 -5.16
C VAL A 110 6.52 -1.64 -6.20
N PRO A 111 6.52 -2.72 -6.99
CA PRO A 111 7.46 -2.87 -8.09
C PRO A 111 7.35 -1.73 -9.10
N LYS A 112 8.49 -1.24 -9.58
CA LYS A 112 8.59 -0.18 -10.61
C LYS A 112 7.90 -0.58 -11.92
N SER A 113 7.72 -1.87 -12.18
CA SER A 113 6.95 -2.39 -13.31
C SER A 113 5.51 -1.85 -13.37
N LEU A 114 4.95 -1.39 -12.25
CA LEU A 114 3.67 -0.67 -12.23
C LEU A 114 3.66 0.49 -13.25
N ILE A 115 4.78 1.16 -13.48
CA ILE A 115 4.85 2.35 -14.35
C ILE A 115 4.71 1.98 -15.83
N ASN A 116 5.30 0.87 -16.26
CA ASN A 116 5.51 0.57 -17.67
C ASN A 116 4.94 -0.77 -18.18
N ALA A 117 4.73 -1.76 -17.31
CA ALA A 117 4.26 -3.07 -17.78
C ALA A 117 2.80 -3.01 -18.27
N PRO A 118 2.49 -3.63 -19.43
CA PRO A 118 1.15 -3.57 -20.02
C PRO A 118 0.04 -4.12 -19.13
N GLU A 119 0.33 -5.18 -18.38
CA GLU A 119 -0.65 -5.83 -17.48
C GLU A 119 -1.21 -4.88 -16.39
N PHE A 120 -0.58 -3.72 -16.15
CA PHE A 120 -1.03 -2.72 -15.17
C PHE A 120 -1.71 -1.49 -15.81
N ASN A 121 -2.05 -1.53 -17.11
CA ASN A 121 -2.68 -0.40 -17.80
C ASN A 121 -3.97 0.05 -17.10
N LEU A 122 -4.85 -0.88 -16.74
CA LEU A 122 -6.11 -0.56 -16.06
C LEU A 122 -5.88 -0.01 -14.65
N THR A 123 -4.92 -0.56 -13.90
CA THR A 123 -4.55 -0.03 -12.58
C THR A 123 -4.02 1.40 -12.69
N ARG A 124 -3.14 1.67 -13.66
CA ARG A 124 -2.66 3.04 -13.94
C ARG A 124 -3.79 3.97 -14.34
N SER A 125 -4.77 3.50 -15.11
CA SER A 125 -5.94 4.31 -15.49
C SER A 125 -6.72 4.76 -14.27
N LEU A 126 -7.00 3.85 -13.31
CA LEU A 126 -7.63 4.20 -12.04
C LEU A 126 -6.81 5.22 -11.25
N MET A 127 -5.49 5.05 -11.20
CA MET A 127 -4.61 5.99 -10.48
C MET A 127 -4.58 7.38 -11.14
N LYS A 128 -4.61 7.43 -12.49
CA LYS A 128 -4.57 8.68 -13.26
C LYS A 128 -5.84 9.53 -13.10
N GLU A 129 -6.95 8.95 -12.69
CA GLU A 129 -8.17 9.71 -12.35
C GLU A 129 -8.04 10.49 -11.05
N LYS A 130 -7.01 10.20 -10.26
CA LYS A 130 -6.73 10.76 -8.96
C LYS A 130 -5.42 11.54 -8.99
N ARG A 131 -5.13 12.25 -7.90
CA ARG A 131 -3.87 12.96 -7.78
C ARG A 131 -2.75 12.06 -7.29
N VAL A 132 -1.91 11.58 -8.20
CA VAL A 132 -0.61 11.04 -7.83
C VAL A 132 0.32 12.21 -7.56
N SER A 133 0.57 12.53 -6.29
CA SER A 133 1.37 13.70 -5.90
C SER A 133 2.87 13.45 -5.98
N HIS A 134 3.32 12.25 -5.59
CA HIS A 134 4.74 11.88 -5.57
C HIS A 134 4.95 10.47 -6.07
N ILE A 135 6.08 10.27 -6.73
CA ILE A 135 6.66 8.96 -7.03
C ILE A 135 8.11 9.00 -6.58
N ILE A 136 8.46 8.12 -5.64
CA ILE A 136 9.81 8.01 -5.09
C ILE A 136 10.42 6.72 -5.63
N VAL A 137 11.54 6.83 -6.36
CA VAL A 137 12.21 5.68 -6.99
C VAL A 137 13.36 5.22 -6.10
N PHE A 138 13.26 4.01 -5.55
CA PHE A 138 14.31 3.41 -4.71
C PHE A 138 15.30 2.56 -5.52
N GLY A 139 14.95 2.17 -6.75
CA GLY A 139 15.72 1.19 -7.53
C GLY A 139 15.80 -0.16 -6.83
N GLU A 140 16.91 -0.87 -7.03
CA GLU A 140 17.18 -2.17 -6.38
C GLU A 140 17.61 -2.02 -4.91
N LYS A 141 17.83 -0.81 -4.42
CA LYS A 141 18.29 -0.54 -3.04
C LYS A 141 17.17 -0.52 -2.02
N GLY A 142 15.91 -0.61 -2.45
CA GLY A 142 14.74 -0.52 -1.57
C GLY A 142 14.70 -1.61 -0.49
N PHE A 143 15.16 -2.83 -0.81
CA PHE A 143 15.19 -3.93 0.14
C PHE A 143 16.47 -4.75 -0.01
N LYS A 144 17.16 -5.01 1.11
CA LYS A 144 18.40 -5.81 1.13
C LYS A 144 18.12 -7.24 0.64
N GLY A 145 18.83 -7.68 -0.40
CA GLY A 145 18.72 -9.04 -0.95
C GLY A 145 17.60 -9.26 -1.98
N VAL A 146 16.80 -8.24 -2.30
CA VAL A 146 15.74 -8.31 -3.31
C VAL A 146 16.18 -7.51 -4.54
N LYS A 147 16.39 -8.20 -5.67
CA LYS A 147 16.75 -7.58 -6.96
C LYS A 147 15.52 -7.11 -7.74
N ILE A 148 14.60 -6.41 -7.08
CA ILE A 148 13.41 -5.84 -7.71
C ILE A 148 13.47 -4.33 -7.53
N GLU A 149 13.46 -3.58 -8.63
CA GLU A 149 13.32 -2.13 -8.57
C GLU A 149 11.94 -1.78 -7.99
N THR A 150 11.95 -0.92 -6.98
CA THR A 150 10.74 -0.48 -6.29
C THR A 150 10.54 1.01 -6.35
N ILE A 151 9.30 1.40 -6.26
CA ILE A 151 8.84 2.79 -6.10
C ILE A 151 7.90 2.89 -4.91
N CYS A 152 7.85 4.07 -4.30
CA CYS A 152 6.73 4.47 -3.45
C CYS A 152 5.94 5.53 -4.20
N PHE A 153 4.63 5.42 -4.25
CA PHE A 153 3.77 6.50 -4.72
C PHE A 153 2.91 7.04 -3.58
N ILE A 154 2.54 8.34 -3.71
CA ILE A 154 1.55 8.98 -2.84
C ILE A 154 0.40 9.46 -3.71
N LEU A 155 -0.80 8.96 -3.42
CA LEU A 155 -2.02 9.22 -4.17
C LEU A 155 -3.12 9.76 -3.23
N ASP A 156 -3.75 10.87 -3.64
CA ASP A 156 -4.89 11.46 -2.95
C ASP A 156 -6.16 11.20 -3.78
N THR A 157 -7.10 10.46 -3.21
CA THR A 157 -8.32 10.01 -3.92
C THR A 157 -9.35 11.11 -4.12
N HIS A 158 -9.27 12.18 -3.33
CA HIS A 158 -10.23 13.28 -3.37
C HIS A 158 -9.79 14.46 -4.24
N LYS A 159 -8.52 14.47 -4.66
CA LYS A 159 -7.99 15.54 -5.50
C LYS A 159 -7.94 15.14 -6.98
N LYS A 160 -8.19 16.14 -7.82
CA LYS A 160 -8.04 16.00 -9.28
C LYS A 160 -6.57 15.84 -9.66
N PRO A 161 -6.28 15.17 -10.77
CA PRO A 161 -4.93 15.04 -11.31
C PRO A 161 -4.24 16.40 -11.48
N SER A 162 -2.96 16.45 -11.16
CA SER A 162 -2.07 17.59 -11.40
C SER A 162 -0.63 17.10 -11.49
N ASN A 163 0.34 18.00 -11.50
CA ASN A 163 1.76 17.65 -11.63
C ASN A 163 2.21 16.68 -10.53
N THR A 164 2.96 15.64 -10.94
CA THR A 164 3.57 14.66 -10.05
C THR A 164 5.03 15.02 -9.82
N ILE A 165 5.46 15.03 -8.56
CA ILE A 165 6.87 15.16 -8.22
C ILE A 165 7.49 13.77 -8.28
N VAL A 166 8.60 13.64 -9.01
CA VAL A 166 9.37 12.39 -9.08
C VAL A 166 10.72 12.60 -8.41
N GLU A 167 11.00 11.79 -7.40
CA GLU A 167 12.27 11.79 -6.67
C GLU A 167 13.00 10.47 -6.91
N SER A 168 14.32 10.53 -7.07
CA SER A 168 15.13 9.32 -7.26
C SER A 168 16.26 9.26 -6.24
N TYR A 169 16.26 8.22 -5.43
CA TYR A 169 17.36 7.94 -4.51
C TYR A 169 18.57 7.25 -5.17
N ILE A 170 18.44 6.90 -6.46
CA ILE A 170 19.52 6.26 -7.23
C ILE A 170 20.57 7.29 -7.65
N THR A 171 20.12 8.50 -8.02
CA THR A 171 20.92 9.56 -8.62
C THR A 171 20.96 10.85 -7.80
N ASN A 172 20.29 10.91 -6.65
CA ASN A 172 20.05 12.14 -5.88
C ASN A 172 19.41 13.27 -6.72
N THR A 173 18.67 12.93 -7.76
CA THR A 173 18.02 13.88 -8.67
C THR A 173 16.55 14.03 -8.29
N VAL A 174 16.09 15.26 -8.11
CA VAL A 174 14.68 15.62 -7.97
C VAL A 174 14.26 16.30 -9.27
N SER A 175 13.20 15.87 -9.89
CA SER A 175 12.63 16.45 -11.11
C SER A 175 11.13 16.75 -10.97
#